data_dc0b55bb4f4a35b05f86b3c16ca6cd75
#
_entry.id   dc0b55bb4f4a35b05f86b3c16ca6cd75
#
_cell.length_a   1.000
_cell.length_b   1.000
_cell.length_c   1.000
_cell.angle_alpha   90.00
_cell.angle_beta   90.00
_cell.angle_gamma   90.00
#
_symmetry.space_group_name_H-M   'P 1'
#
loop_
_entity.id
_entity.type
_entity.pdbx_description
1 polymer ?
#
loop_
_entity_poly.entity_id
_entity_poly.type
_entity_poly.pdbx_seq_one_letter_code
_entity_poly.pdbx_strand_id
1 'polypeptide(L)'
;RRQRQMCIRDRASAVNALEKRLVKKIILVRPAIEAGEKLGFLPGDLAEKIDPYLQPLYDSLYECLGFETVNKLLEKKVIEIAPLAYMRGRTLNDAFIILDEAQNTTISQMQMFLTRIGYGSTTVVTGDVSQIDLPKDSQSGLKDCLEFILNIKGIDAVKFGPKDVMRHKIVSSIVSEYEKRKKNKD
;
A
#
# COMPACT_ATOMS: atom_id res chain seq x y z
N ARG A 1 5.36 10.14 5.97
CA ARG A 1 5.35 11.09 4.83
C ARG A 1 6.13 10.62 3.60
N ARG A 2 7.17 9.76 3.74
CA ARG A 2 7.88 9.13 2.61
C ARG A 2 6.89 8.32 1.76
N GLN A 3 6.09 7.52 2.42
CA GLN A 3 5.00 6.70 1.85
C GLN A 3 3.91 7.57 1.21
N ARG A 4 3.52 8.69 1.81
CA ARG A 4 2.44 9.55 1.29
C ARG A 4 2.72 10.09 -0.13
N GLN A 5 3.97 10.39 -0.48
CA GLN A 5 4.31 10.86 -1.84
C GLN A 5 4.41 9.74 -2.87
N MET A 6 4.92 8.57 -2.47
CA MET A 6 4.85 7.37 -3.32
C MET A 6 3.39 7.05 -3.61
N CYS A 7 2.57 6.98 -2.57
CA CYS A 7 1.14 6.73 -2.66
C CYS A 7 0.39 7.69 -3.59
N ILE A 8 0.71 8.99 -3.59
CA ILE A 8 0.06 9.97 -4.47
C ILE A 8 0.40 9.69 -5.94
N ARG A 9 1.66 9.40 -6.28
CA ARG A 9 2.07 9.10 -7.67
C ARG A 9 1.41 7.85 -8.20
N ASP A 10 1.36 6.79 -7.41
CA ASP A 10 0.76 5.53 -7.82
C ASP A 10 -0.75 5.69 -8.04
N ARG A 11 -1.41 6.46 -7.18
CA ARG A 11 -2.84 6.77 -7.33
C ARG A 11 -3.11 7.69 -8.52
N ALA A 12 -2.27 8.70 -8.76
CA ALA A 12 -2.37 9.53 -9.95
C ALA A 12 -2.20 8.68 -11.23
N SER A 13 -1.29 7.70 -11.21
CA SER A 13 -1.13 6.75 -12.32
C SER A 13 -2.35 5.87 -12.50
N ALA A 14 -2.95 5.38 -11.40
CA ALA A 14 -4.17 4.59 -11.44
C ALA A 14 -5.35 5.39 -11.99
N VAL A 15 -5.52 6.63 -11.54
CA VAL A 15 -6.56 7.54 -12.03
C VAL A 15 -6.38 7.81 -13.53
N ASN A 16 -5.17 8.13 -13.97
CA ASN A 16 -4.88 8.34 -15.38
C ASN A 16 -5.17 7.08 -16.23
N ALA A 17 -4.85 5.89 -15.72
CA ALA A 17 -5.17 4.63 -16.39
C ALA A 17 -6.68 4.40 -16.50
N LEU A 18 -7.44 4.74 -15.46
CA LEU A 18 -8.90 4.66 -15.45
C LEU A 18 -9.53 5.66 -16.45
N GLU A 19 -9.09 6.92 -16.45
CA GLU A 19 -9.55 7.96 -17.36
C GLU A 19 -9.28 7.61 -18.83
N LYS A 20 -8.10 7.04 -19.09
CA LYS A 20 -7.73 6.53 -20.44
C LYS A 20 -8.40 5.22 -20.80
N ARG A 21 -9.23 4.66 -19.94
CA ARG A 21 -9.91 3.38 -20.13
C ARG A 21 -8.96 2.19 -20.39
N LEU A 22 -7.74 2.28 -19.87
CA LEU A 22 -6.76 1.17 -19.90
C LEU A 22 -7.14 0.09 -18.89
N VAL A 23 -7.87 0.47 -17.84
CA VAL A 23 -8.43 -0.41 -16.82
C VAL A 23 -9.89 -0.01 -16.55
N LYS A 24 -10.67 -0.93 -16.00
CA LYS A 24 -12.09 -0.71 -15.66
C LYS A 24 -12.29 -0.30 -14.21
N LYS A 25 -11.32 -0.59 -13.36
CA LYS A 25 -11.41 -0.29 -11.91
C LYS A 25 -10.04 -0.05 -11.28
N ILE A 26 -10.06 0.57 -10.11
CA ILE A 26 -8.91 0.75 -9.23
C ILE A 26 -9.18 -0.06 -7.96
N ILE A 27 -8.22 -0.86 -7.52
CA ILE A 27 -8.31 -1.65 -6.30
C ILE A 27 -7.14 -1.27 -5.39
N LEU A 28 -7.44 -0.66 -4.25
CA LEU A 28 -6.46 -0.30 -3.24
C LEU A 28 -6.50 -1.32 -2.11
N VAL A 29 -5.36 -1.90 -1.82
CA VAL A 29 -5.24 -2.99 -0.86
C VAL A 29 -4.19 -2.62 0.18
N ARG A 30 -4.46 -2.94 1.43
CA ARG A 30 -3.50 -2.75 2.52
C ARG A 30 -3.55 -3.93 3.48
N PRO A 31 -2.40 -4.42 3.98
CA PRO A 31 -2.39 -5.37 5.08
C PRO A 31 -3.03 -4.72 6.32
N ALA A 32 -3.98 -5.38 6.94
CA ALA A 32 -4.44 -5.00 8.26
C ALA A 32 -3.44 -5.55 9.27
N ILE A 33 -2.67 -4.68 9.92
CA ILE A 33 -1.71 -5.07 10.95
C ILE A 33 -2.16 -4.49 12.27
N GLU A 34 -2.13 -5.33 13.26
CA GLU A 34 -2.21 -4.92 14.66
C GLU A 34 -0.86 -4.31 15.09
N ALA A 35 -0.61 -3.03 14.76
CA ALA A 35 0.57 -2.31 15.22
C ALA A 35 0.45 -2.04 16.73
N GLY A 36 0.77 -3.04 17.55
CA GLY A 36 0.80 -2.89 19.02
C GLY A 36 -0.56 -2.89 19.73
N GLU A 37 -1.64 -2.50 19.06
CA GLU A 37 -3.01 -2.58 19.57
C GLU A 37 -3.74 -3.72 18.87
N LYS A 38 -4.14 -4.73 19.64
CA LYS A 38 -4.90 -5.86 19.10
C LYS A 38 -6.26 -5.35 18.63
N LEU A 39 -6.64 -5.63 17.38
CA LEU A 39 -7.95 -5.33 16.79
C LEU A 39 -9.12 -5.71 17.71
N GLY A 40 -8.91 -6.69 18.60
CA GLY A 40 -9.88 -7.10 19.60
C GLY A 40 -10.23 -6.04 20.66
N PHE A 41 -9.44 -5.01 20.85
CA PHE A 41 -9.69 -3.94 21.84
C PHE A 41 -10.46 -2.74 21.28
N LEU A 42 -10.61 -2.62 19.96
CA LEU A 42 -11.41 -1.56 19.36
C LEU A 42 -12.90 -1.92 19.46
N PRO A 43 -13.77 -0.98 19.87
CA PRO A 43 -15.22 -1.20 19.83
C PRO A 43 -15.71 -1.25 18.38
N GLY A 44 -16.81 -1.98 18.14
CA GLY A 44 -17.42 -2.08 16.82
C GLY A 44 -17.23 -3.43 16.14
N ASP A 45 -17.82 -3.57 14.96
CA ASP A 45 -17.65 -4.75 14.11
C ASP A 45 -16.29 -4.79 13.43
N LEU A 46 -16.00 -5.88 12.69
CA LEU A 46 -14.71 -6.06 12.03
C LEU A 46 -14.44 -4.96 10.98
N ALA A 47 -15.46 -4.50 10.29
CA ALA A 47 -15.33 -3.46 9.26
C ALA A 47 -14.98 -2.11 9.91
N GLU A 48 -15.67 -1.73 11.00
CA GLU A 48 -15.38 -0.52 11.76
C GLU A 48 -13.96 -0.51 12.35
N LYS A 49 -13.46 -1.68 12.77
CA LYS A 49 -12.08 -1.83 13.29
C LYS A 49 -11.01 -1.70 12.23
N ILE A 50 -11.30 -2.07 10.99
CA ILE A 50 -10.36 -2.01 9.87
C ILE A 50 -10.32 -0.63 9.23
N ASP A 51 -11.42 0.12 9.26
CA ASP A 51 -11.59 1.41 8.59
C ASP A 51 -10.47 2.44 8.90
N PRO A 52 -10.01 2.62 10.15
CA PRO A 52 -8.90 3.52 10.47
C PRO A 52 -7.60 3.19 9.71
N TYR A 53 -7.34 1.92 9.42
CA TYR A 53 -6.15 1.49 8.67
C TYR A 53 -6.27 1.80 7.17
N LEU A 54 -7.49 1.91 6.66
CA LEU A 54 -7.78 2.25 5.28
C LEU A 54 -7.89 3.77 5.04
N GLN A 55 -8.11 4.57 6.09
CA GLN A 55 -8.27 6.01 6.01
C GLN A 55 -7.17 6.72 5.19
N PRO A 56 -5.86 6.40 5.32
CA PRO A 56 -4.83 7.02 4.48
C PRO A 56 -5.00 6.76 2.98
N LEU A 57 -5.69 5.68 2.60
CA LEU A 57 -6.00 5.38 1.20
C LEU A 57 -7.12 6.31 0.70
N TYR A 58 -8.16 6.52 1.50
CA TYR A 58 -9.22 7.47 1.18
C TYR A 58 -8.68 8.89 1.06
N ASP A 59 -7.91 9.36 2.05
CA ASP A 59 -7.35 10.72 2.06
C ASP A 59 -6.58 11.05 0.78
N SER A 60 -5.78 10.12 0.32
CA SER A 60 -4.98 10.34 -0.88
C SER A 60 -5.78 10.26 -2.19
N LEU A 61 -6.88 9.52 -2.23
CA LEU A 61 -7.82 9.58 -3.35
C LEU A 61 -8.58 10.91 -3.36
N TYR A 62 -9.01 11.39 -2.20
CA TYR A 62 -9.66 12.70 -2.07
C TYR A 62 -8.73 13.83 -2.51
N GLU A 63 -7.43 13.75 -2.23
CA GLU A 63 -6.44 14.70 -2.74
C GLU A 63 -6.32 14.68 -4.27
N CYS A 64 -6.51 13.52 -4.92
CA CYS A 64 -6.34 13.36 -6.37
C CYS A 64 -7.62 13.71 -7.16
N LEU A 65 -8.80 13.34 -6.66
CA LEU A 65 -10.06 13.36 -7.40
C LEU A 65 -11.14 14.24 -6.78
N GLY A 66 -10.94 14.69 -5.54
CA GLY A 66 -11.97 15.36 -4.75
C GLY A 66 -12.99 14.39 -4.13
N PHE A 67 -13.63 14.85 -3.06
CA PHE A 67 -14.49 14.02 -2.21
C PHE A 67 -15.72 13.45 -2.96
N GLU A 68 -16.44 14.28 -3.70
CA GLU A 68 -17.66 13.87 -4.40
C GLU A 68 -17.39 12.82 -5.49
N THR A 69 -16.30 13.01 -6.25
CA THR A 69 -15.93 12.07 -7.32
C THR A 69 -15.55 10.70 -6.74
N VAL A 70 -14.75 10.70 -5.68
CA VAL A 70 -14.33 9.44 -5.04
C VAL A 70 -15.53 8.68 -4.51
N ASN A 71 -16.45 9.33 -3.79
CA ASN A 71 -17.65 8.68 -3.24
C ASN A 71 -18.51 8.07 -4.36
N LYS A 72 -18.73 8.82 -5.44
CA LYS A 72 -19.47 8.31 -6.61
C LYS A 72 -18.81 7.09 -7.26
N LEU A 73 -17.47 7.04 -7.30
CA LEU A 73 -16.72 5.92 -7.87
C LEU A 73 -16.70 4.71 -6.93
N LEU A 74 -16.70 4.94 -5.61
CA LEU A 74 -16.84 3.88 -4.59
C LEU A 74 -18.23 3.24 -4.66
N GLU A 75 -19.30 4.04 -4.70
CA GLU A 75 -20.68 3.57 -4.84
C GLU A 75 -20.88 2.72 -6.11
N LYS A 76 -20.26 3.13 -7.22
CA LYS A 76 -20.27 2.39 -8.49
C LYS A 76 -19.33 1.19 -8.51
N LYS A 77 -18.58 0.94 -7.45
CA LYS A 77 -17.54 -0.11 -7.37
C LYS A 77 -16.48 -0.02 -8.48
N VAL A 78 -16.25 1.19 -8.98
CA VAL A 78 -15.14 1.50 -9.89
C VAL A 78 -13.84 1.68 -9.10
N ILE A 79 -13.94 2.23 -7.89
CA ILE A 79 -12.87 2.21 -6.90
C ILE A 79 -13.28 1.25 -5.79
N GLU A 80 -12.36 0.41 -5.37
CA GLU A 80 -12.50 -0.51 -4.25
C GLU A 80 -11.32 -0.29 -3.29
N ILE A 81 -11.60 -0.19 -2.00
CA ILE A 81 -10.60 -0.13 -0.94
C ILE A 81 -10.88 -1.28 0.01
N ALA A 82 -9.91 -2.16 0.20
CA ALA A 82 -10.13 -3.38 0.97
C ALA A 82 -8.87 -3.85 1.69
N PRO A 83 -9.01 -4.51 2.84
CA PRO A 83 -7.90 -5.20 3.48
C PRO A 83 -7.44 -6.38 2.62
N LEU A 84 -6.15 -6.69 2.72
CA LEU A 84 -5.50 -7.74 1.93
C LEU A 84 -6.21 -9.11 2.05
N ALA A 85 -6.74 -9.43 3.22
CA ALA A 85 -7.46 -10.69 3.45
C ALA A 85 -8.66 -10.90 2.52
N TYR A 86 -9.30 -9.80 2.06
CA TYR A 86 -10.46 -9.85 1.18
C TYR A 86 -10.11 -10.14 -0.28
N MET A 87 -8.82 -10.23 -0.60
CA MET A 87 -8.36 -10.61 -1.94
C MET A 87 -8.33 -12.13 -2.14
N ARG A 88 -8.43 -12.92 -1.06
CA ARG A 88 -8.40 -14.39 -1.16
C ARG A 88 -9.55 -14.92 -2.02
N GLY A 89 -9.24 -15.85 -2.93
CA GLY A 89 -10.22 -16.50 -3.81
C GLY A 89 -10.71 -15.62 -4.97
N ARG A 90 -10.18 -14.42 -5.14
CA ARG A 90 -10.56 -13.51 -6.23
C ARG A 90 -9.56 -13.61 -7.39
N THR A 91 -10.02 -13.21 -8.59
CA THR A 91 -9.16 -12.90 -9.75
C THR A 91 -9.44 -11.45 -10.14
N LEU A 92 -8.39 -10.63 -10.14
CA LEU A 92 -8.50 -9.18 -10.32
C LEU A 92 -8.19 -8.83 -11.78
N ASN A 93 -9.18 -8.86 -12.64
CA ASN A 93 -9.06 -8.56 -14.06
C ASN A 93 -9.36 -7.09 -14.37
N ASP A 94 -8.75 -6.56 -15.44
CA ASP A 94 -8.97 -5.22 -15.98
C ASP A 94 -8.86 -4.12 -14.89
N ALA A 95 -7.93 -4.27 -13.97
CA ALA A 95 -7.80 -3.42 -12.79
C ALA A 95 -6.41 -2.77 -12.66
N PHE A 96 -6.37 -1.57 -12.12
CA PHE A 96 -5.16 -1.01 -11.56
C PHE A 96 -5.16 -1.33 -10.06
N ILE A 97 -4.22 -2.17 -9.64
CA ILE A 97 -4.17 -2.71 -8.28
C ILE A 97 -2.99 -2.09 -7.55
N ILE A 98 -3.21 -1.55 -6.36
CA ILE A 98 -2.14 -1.02 -5.51
C ILE A 98 -2.16 -1.75 -4.18
N LEU A 99 -1.07 -2.44 -3.85
CA LEU A 99 -0.81 -2.97 -2.51
C LEU A 99 0.11 -2.01 -1.77
N ASP A 100 -0.45 -1.29 -0.80
CA ASP A 100 0.27 -0.34 0.04
C ASP A 100 0.77 -1.00 1.33
N GLU A 101 1.87 -0.50 1.91
CA GLU A 101 2.50 -1.05 3.13
C GLU A 101 2.87 -2.54 3.02
N ALA A 102 3.29 -2.96 1.85
CA ALA A 102 3.53 -4.36 1.53
C ALA A 102 4.66 -5.02 2.34
N GLN A 103 5.57 -4.23 2.95
CA GLN A 103 6.58 -4.77 3.88
C GLN A 103 5.96 -5.49 5.07
N ASN A 104 4.71 -5.18 5.35
CA ASN A 104 3.93 -5.72 6.44
C ASN A 104 3.06 -6.93 6.02
N THR A 105 3.30 -7.52 4.87
CA THR A 105 2.74 -8.82 4.51
C THR A 105 3.67 -9.94 4.95
N THR A 106 3.11 -11.08 5.34
CA THR A 106 3.87 -12.33 5.45
C THR A 106 4.16 -12.89 4.05
N ILE A 107 5.08 -13.84 3.94
CA ILE A 107 5.39 -14.53 2.67
C ILE A 107 4.13 -15.14 2.06
N SER A 108 3.33 -15.84 2.85
CA SER A 108 2.08 -16.46 2.38
C SER A 108 1.03 -15.44 1.92
N GLN A 109 0.95 -14.28 2.58
CA GLN A 109 0.05 -13.20 2.19
C GLN A 109 0.50 -12.54 0.88
N MET A 110 1.80 -12.30 0.69
CA MET A 110 2.35 -11.77 -0.56
C MET A 110 2.11 -12.75 -1.71
N GLN A 111 2.40 -14.03 -1.54
CA GLN A 111 2.13 -15.06 -2.52
C GLN A 111 0.64 -15.14 -2.87
N MET A 112 -0.23 -15.13 -1.86
CA MET A 112 -1.67 -15.10 -2.04
C MET A 112 -2.09 -13.91 -2.88
N PHE A 113 -1.58 -12.71 -2.61
CA PHE A 113 -1.91 -11.49 -3.33
C PHE A 113 -1.43 -11.52 -4.80
N LEU A 114 -0.15 -11.82 -5.02
CA LEU A 114 0.43 -11.84 -6.37
C LEU A 114 -0.25 -12.83 -7.30
N THR A 115 -0.76 -13.93 -6.75
CA THR A 115 -1.52 -14.93 -7.51
C THR A 115 -2.98 -14.52 -7.81
N ARG A 116 -3.41 -13.33 -7.39
CA ARG A 116 -4.75 -12.76 -7.73
C ARG A 116 -4.73 -11.88 -8.98
N ILE A 117 -3.56 -11.49 -9.46
CA ILE A 117 -3.41 -10.63 -10.63
C ILE A 117 -3.99 -11.34 -11.85
N GLY A 118 -4.99 -10.72 -12.47
CA GLY A 118 -5.69 -11.25 -13.62
C GLY A 118 -5.32 -10.53 -14.93
N TYR A 119 -5.94 -10.94 -16.00
CA TYR A 119 -5.71 -10.37 -17.32
C TYR A 119 -6.10 -8.89 -17.39
N GLY A 120 -5.34 -8.12 -18.18
CA GLY A 120 -5.60 -6.69 -18.39
C GLY A 120 -5.34 -5.82 -17.15
N SER A 121 -4.68 -6.35 -16.12
CA SER A 121 -4.40 -5.62 -14.91
C SER A 121 -2.96 -5.13 -14.82
N THR A 122 -2.79 -3.97 -14.21
CA THR A 122 -1.49 -3.41 -13.79
C THR A 122 -1.44 -3.44 -12.28
N THR A 123 -0.35 -3.93 -11.71
CA THR A 123 -0.19 -4.02 -10.25
C THR A 123 1.03 -3.24 -9.80
N VAL A 124 0.84 -2.41 -8.78
CA VAL A 124 1.89 -1.68 -8.09
C VAL A 124 1.96 -2.17 -6.64
N VAL A 125 3.14 -2.56 -6.21
CA VAL A 125 3.39 -2.97 -4.82
C VAL A 125 4.33 -1.95 -4.20
N THR A 126 3.88 -1.28 -3.13
CA THR A 126 4.67 -0.26 -2.43
C THR A 126 4.95 -0.66 -1.01
N GLY A 127 6.14 -0.30 -0.52
CA GLY A 127 6.52 -0.57 0.86
C GLY A 127 7.91 -0.06 1.21
N ASP A 128 8.19 -0.01 2.50
CA ASP A 128 9.49 0.38 3.04
C ASP A 128 10.04 -0.76 3.91
N VAL A 129 11.00 -1.51 3.36
CA VAL A 129 11.62 -2.67 4.05
C VAL A 129 12.38 -2.28 5.34
N SER A 130 12.56 -1.00 5.62
CA SER A 130 13.12 -0.51 6.88
C SER A 130 12.08 -0.32 8.00
N GLN A 131 10.77 -0.42 7.66
CA GLN A 131 9.64 -0.18 8.56
C GLN A 131 8.73 -1.41 8.62
N ILE A 132 9.31 -2.54 8.99
CA ILE A 132 8.57 -3.80 9.14
C ILE A 132 8.01 -3.87 10.56
N ASP A 133 6.67 -3.90 10.67
CA ASP A 133 5.93 -3.97 11.93
C ASP A 133 5.35 -5.37 12.20
N LEU A 134 5.84 -6.38 11.48
CA LEU A 134 5.45 -7.78 11.69
C LEU A 134 5.98 -8.33 13.03
N PRO A 135 5.31 -9.33 13.63
CA PRO A 135 5.85 -10.07 14.76
C PRO A 135 7.25 -10.62 14.48
N LYS A 136 8.10 -10.71 15.51
CA LYS A 136 9.52 -11.11 15.38
C LYS A 136 9.72 -12.45 14.67
N ASP A 137 8.75 -13.35 14.78
CA ASP A 137 8.81 -14.69 14.18
C ASP A 137 8.27 -14.72 12.73
N SER A 138 7.88 -13.58 12.19
CA SER A 138 7.33 -13.46 10.84
C SER A 138 8.29 -12.76 9.90
N GLN A 139 8.47 -13.32 8.71
CA GLN A 139 9.28 -12.72 7.66
C GLN A 139 8.43 -11.86 6.73
N SER A 140 8.99 -10.73 6.30
CA SER A 140 8.33 -9.84 5.34
C SER A 140 8.27 -10.45 3.95
N GLY A 141 7.05 -10.63 3.44
CA GLY A 141 6.81 -11.12 2.09
C GLY A 141 7.33 -10.19 0.99
N LEU A 142 7.35 -8.86 1.23
CA LEU A 142 7.97 -7.92 0.29
C LEU A 142 9.48 -8.14 0.21
N LYS A 143 10.15 -8.30 1.36
CA LYS A 143 11.59 -8.52 1.40
C LYS A 143 11.97 -9.81 0.70
N ASP A 144 11.28 -10.91 0.99
CA ASP A 144 11.45 -12.23 0.37
C ASP A 144 11.22 -12.16 -1.15
N CYS A 145 10.10 -11.57 -1.56
CA CYS A 145 9.72 -11.45 -2.96
C CYS A 145 10.76 -10.68 -3.80
N LEU A 146 11.39 -9.64 -3.27
CA LEU A 146 12.40 -8.84 -3.97
C LEU A 146 13.66 -9.65 -4.36
N GLU A 147 13.91 -10.78 -3.74
CA GLU A 147 15.08 -11.63 -4.04
C GLU A 147 14.95 -12.35 -5.40
N PHE A 148 13.74 -12.61 -5.86
CA PHE A 148 13.51 -13.39 -7.09
C PHE A 148 12.61 -12.71 -8.13
N ILE A 149 11.72 -11.80 -7.71
CA ILE A 149 10.63 -11.30 -8.56
C ILE A 149 11.14 -10.54 -9.80
N LEU A 150 12.31 -9.90 -9.70
CA LEU A 150 12.90 -9.14 -10.78
C LEU A 150 13.44 -10.00 -11.93
N ASN A 151 13.54 -11.31 -11.72
CA ASN A 151 13.90 -12.28 -12.78
C ASN A 151 12.70 -12.60 -13.68
N ILE A 152 11.49 -12.13 -13.33
CA ILE A 152 10.27 -12.40 -14.08
C ILE A 152 10.05 -11.28 -15.10
N LYS A 153 9.95 -11.65 -16.39
CA LYS A 153 9.70 -10.69 -17.47
C LYS A 153 8.37 -9.94 -17.24
N GLY A 154 8.42 -8.62 -17.34
CA GLY A 154 7.26 -7.75 -17.16
C GLY A 154 7.11 -7.22 -15.72
N ILE A 155 8.09 -7.48 -14.86
CA ILE A 155 8.16 -6.91 -13.52
C ILE A 155 9.41 -6.04 -13.41
N ASP A 156 9.22 -4.83 -12.89
CA ASP A 156 10.27 -3.87 -12.63
C ASP A 156 10.20 -3.37 -11.19
N ALA A 157 11.32 -2.93 -10.64
CA ALA A 157 11.37 -2.31 -9.32
C ALA A 157 12.10 -0.97 -9.36
N VAL A 158 11.53 0.01 -8.66
CA VAL A 158 12.13 1.32 -8.47
C VAL A 158 12.42 1.52 -6.99
N LYS A 159 13.69 1.76 -6.67
CA LYS A 159 14.13 2.03 -5.30
C LYS A 159 14.31 3.53 -5.10
N PHE A 160 13.55 4.10 -4.16
CA PHE A 160 13.68 5.50 -3.76
C PHE A 160 14.74 5.67 -2.67
N GLY A 161 15.65 6.61 -2.89
CA GLY A 161 16.69 6.96 -1.93
C GLY A 161 16.33 8.16 -1.04
N PRO A 162 17.22 8.57 -0.12
CA PRO A 162 17.01 9.76 0.72
C PRO A 162 16.78 11.04 -0.07
N LYS A 163 17.37 11.16 -1.27
CA LYS A 163 17.25 12.33 -2.17
C LYS A 163 15.86 12.46 -2.81
N ASP A 164 15.14 11.36 -2.93
CA ASP A 164 13.80 11.31 -3.54
C ASP A 164 12.70 11.70 -2.56
N VAL A 165 13.07 11.91 -1.30
CA VAL A 165 12.13 12.21 -0.22
C VAL A 165 11.95 13.71 -0.08
N MET A 166 10.82 14.22 -0.56
CA MET A 166 10.41 15.60 -0.28
C MET A 166 9.69 15.66 1.07
N ARG A 167 10.26 16.37 2.03
CA ARG A 167 9.69 16.59 3.37
C ARG A 167 9.71 18.07 3.71
N HIS A 168 8.78 18.47 4.56
CA HIS A 168 8.88 19.79 5.18
C HIS A 168 10.22 19.89 5.94
N LYS A 169 10.93 21.02 5.83
CA LYS A 169 12.27 21.21 6.40
C LYS A 169 12.37 20.81 7.88
N ILE A 170 11.39 21.21 8.69
CA ILE A 170 11.32 20.83 10.11
C ILE A 170 11.26 19.32 10.31
N VAL A 171 10.45 18.61 9.50
CA VAL A 171 10.33 17.14 9.59
C VAL A 171 11.65 16.46 9.20
N SER A 172 12.35 16.98 8.20
CA SER A 172 13.67 16.48 7.81
C SER A 172 14.68 16.64 8.96
N SER A 173 14.70 17.80 9.62
CA SER A 173 15.56 18.06 10.77
C SER A 173 15.26 17.13 11.95
N ILE A 174 13.98 16.93 12.27
CA ILE A 174 13.54 16.01 13.34
C ILE A 174 14.03 14.59 13.05
N VAL A 175 13.82 14.08 11.84
CA VAL A 175 14.23 12.71 11.47
C VAL A 175 15.75 12.56 11.54
N SER A 176 16.51 13.53 11.03
CA SER A 176 17.97 13.52 11.11
C SER A 176 18.46 13.43 12.55
N GLU A 177 17.80 14.15 13.48
CA GLU A 177 18.18 14.15 14.90
C GLU A 177 17.88 12.81 15.58
N TYR A 178 16.76 12.16 15.22
CA TYR A 178 16.45 10.80 15.69
C TYR A 178 17.46 9.77 15.16
N GLU A 179 17.87 9.88 13.89
CA GLU A 179 18.86 8.97 13.29
C GLU A 179 20.24 9.10 13.97
N LYS A 180 20.68 10.34 14.29
CA LYS A 180 21.91 10.57 15.05
C LYS A 180 21.85 9.93 16.44
N ARG A 181 20.73 10.07 17.15
CA ARG A 181 20.54 9.47 18.48
C ARG A 181 20.57 7.95 18.47
N LYS A 182 20.05 7.31 17.41
CA LYS A 182 20.14 5.84 17.25
C LYS A 182 21.59 5.39 17.09
N LYS A 183 22.37 6.05 16.22
CA LYS A 183 23.80 5.74 16.00
C LYS A 183 24.69 5.96 17.23
N ASN A 184 24.30 6.81 18.16
CA ASN A 184 25.05 7.06 19.39
C ASN A 184 24.67 6.11 20.55
N LYS A 185 23.71 5.20 20.34
CA LYS A 185 23.28 4.19 21.33
C LYS A 185 23.73 2.77 20.98
N ASP A 186 24.18 2.56 19.76
CA ASP A 186 24.87 1.36 19.27
C ASP A 186 26.39 1.55 19.37
#